data_112c33bdf176136ff60ecd6744f5b8b3
#
_entry.id   112c33bdf176136ff60ecd6744f5b8b3
#
_cell.length_a   1.000
_cell.length_b   1.000
_cell.length_c   1.000
_cell.angle_alpha   90.00
_cell.angle_beta   90.00
_cell.angle_gamma   90.00
#
_symmetry.space_group_name_H-M   'P 1'
#
loop_
_entity.id
_entity.type
_entity.pdbx_description
1 polymer ?
#
loop_
_entity_poly.entity_id
_entity_poly.type
_entity_poly.pdbx_seq_one_letter_code
_entity_poly.pdbx_strand_id
1 'polypeptide(L)'
;QGGTLYLDIDAQGLSYRVLPGEDSPETEPLIEARAPGHWDDGTWHDVVVTSGRGAVEIHVDGYQVALVPGGAFLADIAPVMRVVVGADLDGRRLFGEAQTAMIYDAALTDAQVKRLAGAAPLPTRALFDTGYHGARSYRIPSLLTLDSGVILAGADQRVSIPNDAPNDINLVMRRSLDGGATWEEMRTLLSLPGTGALGASLIDSVLV
;
A
#
# COMPACT_ATOMS: atom_id res chain seq x y z
N GLN A 1 2.12 34.18 -14.70
CA GLN A 1 1.19 33.05 -14.87
C GLN A 1 1.10 32.25 -13.57
N GLY A 2 -0.12 31.74 -13.23
CA GLY A 2 -0.30 30.86 -12.10
C GLY A 2 0.45 29.54 -12.26
N GLY A 3 0.60 28.79 -11.17
CA GLY A 3 1.23 27.48 -11.19
C GLY A 3 0.37 26.40 -11.88
N THR A 4 0.89 25.20 -11.97
CA THR A 4 0.21 24.10 -12.65
C THR A 4 0.18 22.86 -11.77
N LEU A 5 -0.98 22.20 -11.73
CA LEU A 5 -1.16 20.89 -11.08
C LEU A 5 -1.35 19.84 -12.19
N TYR A 6 -0.57 18.77 -12.10
CA TYR A 6 -0.67 17.60 -12.95
C TYR A 6 -1.04 16.35 -12.14
N LEU A 7 -1.91 15.55 -12.72
CA LEU A 7 -2.10 14.15 -12.37
C LEU A 7 -1.91 13.37 -13.67
N ASP A 8 -0.78 12.69 -13.79
CA ASP A 8 -0.35 11.99 -15.01
C ASP A 8 -0.28 10.49 -14.76
N ILE A 9 -0.44 9.74 -15.85
CA ILE A 9 -0.15 8.30 -15.90
C ILE A 9 0.86 8.05 -17.02
N ASP A 10 1.88 7.26 -16.73
CA ASP A 10 2.89 6.80 -17.68
C ASP A 10 3.28 5.33 -17.42
N ALA A 11 4.24 4.81 -18.18
CA ALA A 11 4.72 3.44 -18.04
C ALA A 11 5.38 3.13 -16.66
N GLN A 12 5.69 4.14 -15.87
CA GLN A 12 6.24 4.00 -14.52
C GLN A 12 5.16 4.07 -13.43
N GLY A 13 3.94 4.49 -13.78
CA GLY A 13 2.82 4.58 -12.87
C GLY A 13 2.10 5.93 -12.88
N LEU A 14 1.50 6.29 -11.74
CA LEU A 14 0.84 7.57 -11.53
C LEU A 14 1.79 8.59 -10.94
N SER A 15 1.70 9.84 -11.38
CA SER A 15 2.41 10.95 -10.76
C SER A 15 1.47 12.13 -10.50
N TYR A 16 1.62 12.73 -9.33
CA TYR A 16 0.98 13.97 -8.94
C TYR A 16 2.05 15.02 -8.71
N ARG A 17 1.94 16.16 -9.36
CA ARG A 17 2.91 17.26 -9.26
C ARG A 17 2.20 18.60 -9.20
N VAL A 18 2.68 19.46 -8.33
CA VAL A 18 2.27 20.86 -8.27
C VAL A 18 3.48 21.72 -8.54
N LEU A 19 3.46 22.45 -9.63
CA LEU A 19 4.52 23.35 -10.06
C LEU A 19 4.16 24.78 -9.70
N PRO A 20 5.14 25.58 -9.21
CA PRO A 20 4.93 26.99 -8.95
C PRO A 20 4.66 27.75 -10.25
N GLY A 21 4.14 28.96 -10.14
CA GLY A 21 3.96 29.87 -11.29
C GLY A 21 5.28 30.40 -11.83
N GLU A 22 5.28 30.88 -13.06
CA GLU A 22 6.46 31.43 -13.74
C GLU A 22 7.12 32.61 -12.98
N ASP A 23 6.34 33.35 -12.22
CA ASP A 23 6.83 34.49 -11.41
C ASP A 23 7.27 34.06 -9.99
N SER A 24 7.24 32.77 -9.68
CA SER A 24 7.72 32.25 -8.39
C SER A 24 9.26 32.23 -8.36
N PRO A 25 9.87 32.53 -7.22
CA PRO A 25 11.31 32.31 -7.04
C PRO A 25 11.67 30.81 -6.97
N GLU A 26 10.68 29.93 -6.74
CA GLU A 26 10.86 28.50 -6.69
C GLU A 26 10.86 27.91 -8.10
N THR A 27 11.86 27.09 -8.41
CA THR A 27 12.03 26.42 -9.69
C THR A 27 11.71 24.93 -9.64
N GLU A 28 11.67 24.38 -8.43
CA GLU A 28 11.34 22.98 -8.18
C GLU A 28 9.83 22.80 -7.91
N PRO A 29 9.27 21.61 -8.10
CA PRO A 29 7.90 21.33 -7.73
C PRO A 29 7.64 21.62 -6.24
N LEU A 30 6.51 22.26 -5.95
CA LEU A 30 6.03 22.45 -4.57
C LEU A 30 5.80 21.11 -3.88
N ILE A 31 5.35 20.12 -4.64
CA ILE A 31 5.21 18.73 -4.22
C ILE A 31 5.27 17.81 -5.46
N GLU A 32 5.88 16.65 -5.30
CA GLU A 32 5.81 15.55 -6.24
C GLU A 32 5.56 14.23 -5.49
N ALA A 33 4.52 13.51 -5.90
CA ALA A 33 4.20 12.18 -5.39
C ALA A 33 4.09 11.20 -6.55
N ARG A 34 4.67 10.02 -6.42
CA ARG A 34 4.64 8.95 -7.42
C ARG A 34 4.12 7.66 -6.81
N ALA A 35 3.24 6.99 -7.54
CA ALA A 35 2.75 5.66 -7.24
C ALA A 35 3.20 4.71 -8.36
N PRO A 36 4.28 3.95 -8.16
CA PRO A 36 4.72 2.95 -9.13
C PRO A 36 3.64 1.90 -9.37
N GLY A 37 3.47 1.46 -10.60
CA GLY A 37 2.49 0.43 -10.94
C GLY A 37 2.13 0.44 -12.42
N HIS A 38 1.47 -0.61 -12.86
CA HIS A 38 0.92 -0.73 -14.20
C HIS A 38 -0.60 -0.53 -14.14
N TRP A 39 -1.02 0.71 -14.27
CA TRP A 39 -2.43 1.14 -14.24
C TRP A 39 -3.03 1.27 -15.65
N ASP A 40 -2.27 0.83 -16.67
CA ASP A 40 -2.62 0.75 -18.07
C ASP A 40 -2.98 -0.70 -18.49
N ASP A 41 -3.57 -1.45 -17.59
CA ASP A 41 -3.91 -2.87 -17.73
C ASP A 41 -5.22 -3.13 -18.50
N GLY A 42 -5.85 -2.07 -18.99
CA GLY A 42 -7.11 -2.14 -19.75
C GLY A 42 -8.35 -2.26 -18.88
N THR A 43 -8.24 -2.07 -17.57
CA THR A 43 -9.37 -2.00 -16.64
C THR A 43 -9.66 -0.55 -16.21
N TRP A 44 -10.85 -0.31 -15.65
CA TRP A 44 -11.18 0.97 -15.05
C TRP A 44 -10.60 1.07 -13.66
N HIS A 45 -9.98 2.20 -13.36
CA HIS A 45 -9.46 2.52 -12.04
C HIS A 45 -10.04 3.81 -11.49
N ASP A 46 -10.40 3.82 -10.21
CA ASP A 46 -10.69 5.02 -9.46
C ASP A 46 -9.41 5.59 -8.85
N VAL A 47 -8.94 6.71 -9.39
CA VAL A 47 -7.73 7.38 -8.88
C VAL A 47 -8.14 8.59 -8.05
N VAL A 48 -7.70 8.62 -6.79
CA VAL A 48 -7.94 9.74 -5.88
C VAL A 48 -6.63 10.24 -5.32
N VAL A 49 -6.38 11.54 -5.44
CA VAL A 49 -5.28 12.21 -4.76
C VAL A 49 -5.84 13.09 -3.66
N THR A 50 -5.33 12.92 -2.45
CA THR A 50 -5.63 13.81 -1.34
C THR A 50 -4.38 14.60 -0.96
N SER A 51 -4.52 15.92 -0.79
CA SER A 51 -3.45 16.79 -0.30
C SER A 51 -3.96 17.51 0.95
N GLY A 52 -3.38 17.19 2.09
CA GLY A 52 -3.82 17.74 3.38
C GLY A 52 -3.25 16.94 4.54
N ARG A 53 -3.51 17.39 5.76
CA ARG A 53 -3.05 16.70 6.99
C ARG A 53 -1.54 16.39 7.02
N GLY A 54 -0.74 17.19 6.30
CA GLY A 54 0.72 17.05 6.26
C GLY A 54 1.24 16.01 5.28
N ALA A 55 0.41 15.48 4.41
CA ALA A 55 0.82 14.53 3.36
C ALA A 55 0.01 14.69 2.07
N VAL A 56 0.60 14.26 0.96
CA VAL A 56 -0.10 13.89 -0.27
C VAL A 56 -0.19 12.38 -0.32
N GLU A 57 -1.40 11.88 -0.53
CA GLU A 57 -1.68 10.45 -0.67
C GLU A 57 -2.29 10.19 -2.04
N ILE A 58 -1.81 9.16 -2.74
CA ILE A 58 -2.42 8.65 -3.97
C ILE A 58 -3.10 7.34 -3.64
N HIS A 59 -4.36 7.23 -4.02
CA HIS A 59 -5.17 6.02 -3.86
C HIS A 59 -5.62 5.53 -5.23
N VAL A 60 -5.60 4.21 -5.40
CA VAL A 60 -6.19 3.53 -6.56
C VAL A 60 -7.18 2.50 -6.04
N ASP A 61 -8.39 2.50 -6.60
CA ASP A 61 -9.49 1.60 -6.25
C ASP A 61 -9.80 1.58 -4.74
N GLY A 62 -9.64 2.76 -4.10
CA GLY A 62 -9.88 2.94 -2.68
C GLY A 62 -8.71 2.58 -1.75
N TYR A 63 -7.57 2.14 -2.28
CA TYR A 63 -6.40 1.77 -1.49
C TYR A 63 -5.24 2.74 -1.71
N GLN A 64 -4.58 3.13 -0.61
CA GLN A 64 -3.41 3.99 -0.66
C GLN A 64 -2.23 3.26 -1.30
N VAL A 65 -1.70 3.81 -2.38
CA VAL A 65 -0.57 3.27 -3.14
C VAL A 65 0.68 4.13 -3.04
N ALA A 66 0.53 5.39 -2.61
CA ALA A 66 1.66 6.27 -2.31
C ALA A 66 1.31 7.26 -1.20
N LEU A 67 2.33 7.68 -0.43
CA LEU A 67 2.27 8.73 0.57
C LEU A 67 3.57 9.52 0.55
N VAL A 68 3.47 10.84 0.43
CA VAL A 68 4.60 11.76 0.47
C VAL A 68 4.33 12.84 1.53
N PRO A 69 5.25 13.07 2.47
CA PRO A 69 5.12 14.16 3.44
C PRO A 69 5.08 15.53 2.77
N GLY A 70 4.31 16.44 3.32
CA GLY A 70 4.09 17.78 2.77
C GLY A 70 2.71 17.91 2.12
N GLY A 71 2.52 18.92 1.30
CA GLY A 71 1.26 19.14 0.60
C GLY A 71 1.28 20.41 -0.24
N ALA A 72 0.69 20.34 -1.41
CA ALA A 72 0.31 21.47 -2.23
C ALA A 72 -0.90 21.08 -3.07
N PHE A 73 -1.79 22.03 -3.32
CA PHE A 73 -2.98 21.86 -4.14
C PHE A 73 -3.34 23.15 -4.88
N LEU A 74 -4.52 23.24 -5.43
CA LEU A 74 -4.96 24.38 -6.24
C LEU A 74 -4.88 25.74 -5.51
N ALA A 75 -5.02 25.74 -4.18
CA ALA A 75 -4.90 26.97 -3.39
C ALA A 75 -3.48 27.56 -3.41
N ASP A 76 -2.48 26.71 -3.55
CA ASP A 76 -1.07 27.13 -3.55
C ASP A 76 -0.61 27.69 -4.89
N ILE A 77 -1.41 27.49 -5.94
CA ILE A 77 -1.13 27.93 -7.32
C ILE A 77 -2.23 28.83 -7.90
N ALA A 78 -3.12 29.35 -7.04
CA ALA A 78 -4.21 30.23 -7.48
C ALA A 78 -3.68 31.50 -8.20
N PRO A 79 -4.46 32.08 -9.15
CA PRO A 79 -5.78 31.62 -9.58
C PRO A 79 -5.73 30.48 -10.60
N VAL A 80 -6.66 29.55 -10.48
CA VAL A 80 -6.85 28.50 -11.48
C VAL A 80 -7.58 29.07 -12.69
N MET A 81 -6.90 29.09 -13.83
CA MET A 81 -7.42 29.68 -15.06
C MET A 81 -8.02 28.66 -16.02
N ARG A 82 -7.59 27.39 -15.92
CA ARG A 82 -7.97 26.34 -16.85
C ARG A 82 -7.89 24.98 -16.19
N VAL A 83 -8.83 24.10 -16.52
CA VAL A 83 -8.79 22.67 -16.19
C VAL A 83 -8.87 21.89 -17.50
N VAL A 84 -8.01 20.90 -17.67
CA VAL A 84 -7.98 20.01 -18.84
C VAL A 84 -8.03 18.57 -18.35
N VAL A 85 -8.85 17.74 -18.99
CA VAL A 85 -8.94 16.32 -18.74
C VAL A 85 -8.63 15.57 -20.03
N GLY A 86 -7.81 14.55 -19.96
CA GLY A 86 -7.42 13.73 -21.09
C GLY A 86 -6.30 14.31 -21.97
N ALA A 87 -5.70 15.43 -21.57
CA ALA A 87 -4.50 15.98 -22.20
C ALA A 87 -3.73 16.86 -21.20
N ASP A 88 -2.43 17.03 -21.42
CA ASP A 88 -1.66 18.06 -20.74
C ASP A 88 -1.64 19.39 -21.50
N LEU A 89 -0.95 20.38 -20.94
CA LEU A 89 -0.85 21.70 -21.56
C LEU A 89 0.05 21.70 -22.80
N ASP A 90 0.93 20.72 -22.95
CA ASP A 90 1.86 20.55 -24.08
C ASP A 90 1.23 19.75 -25.24
N GLY A 91 -0.02 19.31 -25.07
CA GLY A 91 -0.79 18.61 -26.11
C GLY A 91 -0.57 17.10 -26.12
N ARG A 92 0.15 16.53 -25.14
CA ARG A 92 0.16 15.07 -24.93
C ARG A 92 -1.23 14.63 -24.47
N ARG A 93 -1.68 13.49 -24.96
CA ARG A 93 -3.03 13.00 -24.72
C ARG A 93 -3.02 11.70 -23.95
N LEU A 94 -4.04 11.52 -23.12
CA LEU A 94 -4.34 10.25 -22.49
C LEU A 94 -4.74 9.25 -23.59
N PHE A 95 -4.07 8.11 -23.63
CA PHE A 95 -4.51 6.94 -24.41
C PHE A 95 -5.44 6.10 -23.54
N GLY A 96 -6.70 6.49 -23.47
CA GLY A 96 -7.70 5.86 -22.62
C GLY A 96 -8.96 6.69 -22.55
N GLU A 97 -9.82 6.33 -21.63
CA GLU A 97 -11.08 7.01 -21.39
C GLU A 97 -11.12 7.56 -19.97
N ALA A 98 -11.71 8.73 -19.77
CA ALA A 98 -12.00 9.30 -18.46
C ALA A 98 -13.52 9.46 -18.33
N GLN A 99 -14.11 8.77 -17.34
CA GLN A 99 -15.56 8.82 -17.11
C GLN A 99 -15.95 10.03 -16.28
N THR A 100 -15.18 10.31 -15.22
CA THR A 100 -15.51 11.36 -14.24
C THR A 100 -14.23 12.03 -13.74
N ALA A 101 -14.29 13.35 -13.57
CA ALA A 101 -13.26 14.12 -12.87
C ALA A 101 -13.94 15.01 -11.84
N MET A 102 -13.49 14.95 -10.58
CA MET A 102 -14.05 15.70 -9.47
C MET A 102 -12.95 16.37 -8.65
N ILE A 103 -13.24 17.56 -8.15
CA ILE A 103 -12.37 18.30 -7.24
C ILE A 103 -13.17 18.59 -5.98
N TYR A 104 -12.58 18.32 -4.83
CA TYR A 104 -13.17 18.56 -3.52
C TYR A 104 -12.44 19.71 -2.85
N ASP A 105 -13.16 20.47 -2.04
CA ASP A 105 -12.65 21.60 -1.25
C ASP A 105 -11.98 21.17 0.07
N ALA A 106 -11.97 19.87 0.35
CA ALA A 106 -11.32 19.30 1.53
C ALA A 106 -10.67 17.95 1.18
N ALA A 107 -9.55 17.63 1.85
CA ALA A 107 -8.93 16.35 1.74
C ALA A 107 -9.84 15.23 2.28
N LEU A 108 -10.19 14.28 1.43
CA LEU A 108 -10.99 13.13 1.81
C LEU A 108 -10.25 12.26 2.81
N THR A 109 -10.98 11.66 3.74
CA THR A 109 -10.46 10.61 4.62
C THR A 109 -10.37 9.29 3.87
N ASP A 110 -9.52 8.39 4.32
CA ASP A 110 -9.39 7.02 3.79
C ASP A 110 -10.75 6.29 3.67
N ALA A 111 -11.60 6.43 4.68
CA ALA A 111 -12.95 5.86 4.66
C ALA A 111 -13.87 6.49 3.58
N GLN A 112 -13.68 7.77 3.27
CA GLN A 112 -14.42 8.45 2.20
C GLN A 112 -13.90 8.03 0.83
N VAL A 113 -12.58 7.90 0.67
CA VAL A 113 -11.95 7.41 -0.56
C VAL A 113 -12.42 5.99 -0.87
N LYS A 114 -12.36 5.07 0.10
CA LYS A 114 -12.87 3.69 -0.04
C LYS A 114 -14.35 3.66 -0.44
N ARG A 115 -15.16 4.52 0.16
CA ARG A 115 -16.58 4.59 -0.17
C ARG A 115 -16.83 5.11 -1.59
N LEU A 116 -16.04 6.09 -2.03
CA LEU A 116 -16.12 6.66 -3.37
C LEU A 116 -15.82 5.60 -4.44
N ALA A 117 -14.74 4.86 -4.24
CA ALA A 117 -14.33 3.78 -5.13
C ALA A 117 -15.22 2.51 -5.03
N GLY A 118 -16.22 2.51 -4.14
CA GLY A 118 -16.99 1.30 -3.88
C GLY A 118 -16.15 0.13 -3.35
N ALA A 119 -14.97 0.43 -2.80
CA ALA A 119 -14.02 -0.57 -2.32
C ALA A 119 -14.64 -1.36 -1.17
N ALA A 120 -14.67 -2.67 -1.32
CA ALA A 120 -15.03 -3.56 -0.23
C ALA A 120 -14.00 -3.43 0.90
N PRO A 121 -14.40 -3.58 2.17
CA PRO A 121 -13.43 -3.71 3.25
C PRO A 121 -12.46 -4.85 2.91
N LEU A 122 -11.15 -4.60 3.07
CA LEU A 122 -10.17 -5.68 2.91
C LEU A 122 -10.54 -6.81 3.87
N PRO A 123 -10.82 -8.02 3.38
CA PRO A 123 -11.08 -9.15 4.24
C PRO A 123 -9.79 -9.45 5.01
N THR A 124 -9.81 -9.21 6.32
CA THR A 124 -8.69 -9.58 7.18
C THR A 124 -8.92 -10.96 7.78
N ARG A 125 -7.88 -11.78 7.82
CA ARG A 125 -7.91 -13.11 8.38
C ARG A 125 -6.65 -13.35 9.22
N ALA A 126 -6.82 -13.76 10.45
CA ALA A 126 -5.69 -14.24 11.24
C ALA A 126 -5.21 -15.59 10.68
N LEU A 127 -3.94 -15.65 10.29
CA LEU A 127 -3.30 -16.90 9.86
C LEU A 127 -2.68 -17.63 11.05
N PHE A 128 -2.15 -16.87 12.00
CA PHE A 128 -1.55 -17.34 13.22
C PHE A 128 -2.12 -16.52 14.36
N ASP A 129 -2.72 -17.16 15.34
CA ASP A 129 -3.34 -16.50 16.47
C ASP A 129 -2.94 -17.16 17.79
N THR A 130 -2.99 -16.40 18.87
CA THR A 130 -2.72 -16.90 20.21
C THR A 130 -3.61 -18.11 20.53
N GLY A 131 -2.99 -19.18 21.02
CA GLY A 131 -3.67 -20.43 21.32
C GLY A 131 -3.74 -21.42 20.15
N TYR A 132 -3.53 -20.98 18.90
CA TYR A 132 -3.49 -21.88 17.75
C TYR A 132 -2.33 -22.86 17.92
N HIS A 133 -2.59 -24.14 17.73
CA HIS A 133 -1.64 -25.23 18.04
C HIS A 133 -0.97 -25.10 19.43
N GLY A 134 -1.67 -24.55 20.42
CA GLY A 134 -1.20 -24.44 21.80
C GLY A 134 -0.14 -23.36 22.05
N ALA A 135 0.22 -22.57 21.06
CA ALA A 135 1.22 -21.51 21.22
C ALA A 135 0.72 -20.33 22.06
N ARG A 136 1.63 -19.72 22.79
CA ARG A 136 1.36 -18.51 23.59
C ARG A 136 1.31 -17.25 22.73
N SER A 137 2.07 -17.21 21.63
CA SER A 137 2.01 -16.12 20.66
C SER A 137 2.69 -16.53 19.36
N TYR A 138 2.42 -15.74 18.31
CA TYR A 138 3.14 -15.76 17.04
C TYR A 138 3.71 -14.39 16.79
N ARG A 139 4.96 -14.31 16.33
CA ARG A 139 5.63 -13.06 16.00
C ARG A 139 6.50 -13.22 14.75
N ILE A 140 7.09 -12.10 14.31
CA ILE A 140 8.01 -12.05 13.16
C ILE A 140 7.35 -12.70 11.92
N PRO A 141 6.22 -12.16 11.47
CA PRO A 141 5.57 -12.68 10.28
C PRO A 141 6.42 -12.40 9.04
N SER A 142 6.48 -13.36 8.14
CA SER A 142 7.04 -13.20 6.80
C SER A 142 6.05 -13.69 5.75
N LEU A 143 6.06 -13.06 4.58
CA LEU A 143 5.18 -13.40 3.47
C LEU A 143 6.00 -13.41 2.19
N LEU A 144 5.82 -14.45 1.37
CA LEU A 144 6.46 -14.60 0.08
C LEU A 144 5.43 -15.09 -0.93
N THR A 145 5.38 -14.45 -2.10
CA THR A 145 4.64 -14.95 -3.25
C THR A 145 5.62 -15.50 -4.27
N LEU A 146 5.44 -16.76 -4.64
CA LEU A 146 6.24 -17.43 -5.66
C LEU A 146 5.75 -17.06 -7.07
N ASP A 147 6.60 -17.21 -8.09
CA ASP A 147 6.24 -16.99 -9.49
C ASP A 147 5.04 -17.83 -9.95
N SER A 148 4.80 -18.94 -9.31
CA SER A 148 3.64 -19.82 -9.54
C SER A 148 2.32 -19.26 -8.97
N GLY A 149 2.34 -18.10 -8.27
CA GLY A 149 1.19 -17.55 -7.57
C GLY A 149 0.91 -18.16 -6.19
N VAL A 150 1.71 -19.14 -5.77
CA VAL A 150 1.63 -19.72 -4.42
C VAL A 150 2.10 -18.70 -3.40
N ILE A 151 1.33 -18.52 -2.31
CA ILE A 151 1.70 -17.62 -1.21
C ILE A 151 2.13 -18.46 -0.01
N LEU A 152 3.28 -18.12 0.55
CA LEU A 152 3.82 -18.69 1.78
C LEU A 152 3.76 -17.64 2.88
N ALA A 153 3.24 -18.01 4.05
CA ALA A 153 3.24 -17.18 5.25
C ALA A 153 3.98 -17.91 6.37
N GLY A 154 5.05 -17.32 6.86
CA GLY A 154 5.87 -17.85 7.96
C GLY A 154 5.70 -17.05 9.23
N ALA A 155 5.98 -17.66 10.38
CA ALA A 155 6.03 -16.99 11.66
C ALA A 155 6.87 -17.77 12.68
N ASP A 156 7.34 -17.06 13.71
CA ASP A 156 7.90 -17.65 14.93
C ASP A 156 6.75 -18.10 15.85
N GLN A 157 6.61 -19.40 16.07
CA GLN A 157 5.67 -19.97 17.02
C GLN A 157 6.30 -20.00 18.41
N ARG A 158 5.85 -19.15 19.32
CA ARG A 158 6.29 -19.09 20.72
C ARG A 158 5.43 -20.01 21.56
N VAL A 159 6.00 -21.17 21.91
CA VAL A 159 5.21 -22.26 22.49
C VAL A 159 4.91 -22.01 23.97
N SER A 160 5.92 -21.72 24.77
CA SER A 160 5.79 -21.75 26.24
C SER A 160 5.45 -20.40 26.87
N ILE A 161 6.08 -19.34 26.38
CA ILE A 161 5.88 -17.96 26.83
C ILE A 161 5.83 -17.00 25.62
N PRO A 162 5.26 -15.81 25.74
CA PRO A 162 5.17 -14.87 24.61
C PRO A 162 6.48 -14.14 24.29
N ASN A 163 7.51 -14.29 25.09
CA ASN A 163 8.77 -13.55 24.99
C ASN A 163 9.70 -14.13 23.92
N ASP A 164 10.78 -13.40 23.62
CA ASP A 164 11.92 -13.87 22.83
C ASP A 164 12.73 -14.95 23.56
N ALA A 165 13.84 -15.33 22.95
CA ALA A 165 14.78 -16.26 23.55
C ALA A 165 15.29 -15.77 24.95
N PRO A 166 15.52 -16.68 25.91
CA PRO A 166 15.35 -18.13 25.78
C PRO A 166 13.89 -18.57 25.89
N ASN A 167 13.43 -19.35 24.95
CA ASN A 167 12.06 -19.87 24.88
C ASN A 167 12.02 -21.04 23.89
N ASP A 168 11.03 -21.90 23.99
CA ASP A 168 10.70 -22.88 22.96
C ASP A 168 10.02 -22.15 21.80
N ILE A 169 10.77 -21.89 20.73
CA ILE A 169 10.31 -21.16 19.55
C ILE A 169 10.59 -22.00 18.30
N ASN A 170 9.52 -22.32 17.58
CA ASN A 170 9.56 -23.06 16.34
C ASN A 170 9.35 -22.14 15.14
N LEU A 171 9.91 -22.51 13.99
CA LEU A 171 9.58 -21.91 12.73
C LEU A 171 8.39 -22.63 12.10
N VAL A 172 7.33 -21.91 11.82
CA VAL A 172 6.11 -22.46 11.23
C VAL A 172 5.70 -21.75 9.95
N MET A 173 4.90 -22.44 9.13
CA MET A 173 4.44 -21.92 7.84
C MET A 173 3.03 -22.37 7.53
N ARG A 174 2.28 -21.54 6.82
CA ARG A 174 1.07 -21.88 6.07
C ARG A 174 1.24 -21.53 4.61
N ARG A 175 0.52 -22.23 3.74
CA ARG A 175 0.57 -22.05 2.30
C ARG A 175 -0.85 -21.81 1.75
N SER A 176 -0.95 -20.89 0.80
CA SER A 176 -2.15 -20.69 -0.03
C SER A 176 -1.82 -21.02 -1.48
N LEU A 177 -2.73 -21.72 -2.15
CA LEU A 177 -2.66 -22.10 -3.55
C LEU A 177 -3.62 -21.28 -4.44
N ASP A 178 -4.41 -20.40 -3.85
CA ASP A 178 -5.52 -19.67 -4.46
C ASP A 178 -5.47 -18.15 -4.21
N GLY A 179 -4.28 -17.60 -4.17
CA GLY A 179 -4.07 -16.15 -3.99
C GLY A 179 -4.45 -15.63 -2.60
N GLY A 180 -4.44 -16.48 -1.56
CA GLY A 180 -4.75 -16.09 -0.19
C GLY A 180 -6.22 -16.34 0.21
N ALA A 181 -7.07 -16.81 -0.68
CA ALA A 181 -8.48 -17.09 -0.38
C ALA A 181 -8.63 -18.21 0.66
N THR A 182 -7.85 -19.28 0.52
CA THR A 182 -7.76 -20.35 1.52
C THR A 182 -6.32 -20.65 1.90
N TRP A 183 -6.11 -21.22 3.08
CA TRP A 183 -4.81 -21.51 3.62
C TRP A 183 -4.77 -22.94 4.15
N GLU A 184 -3.73 -23.68 3.75
CA GLU A 184 -3.48 -25.02 4.28
C GLU A 184 -3.24 -24.97 5.79
N GLU A 185 -3.31 -26.16 6.43
CA GLU A 185 -2.99 -26.32 7.84
C GLU A 185 -1.54 -25.91 8.12
N MET A 186 -1.31 -25.37 9.30
CA MET A 186 0.03 -24.95 9.72
C MET A 186 0.98 -26.14 9.78
N ARG A 187 2.19 -25.94 9.27
CA ARG A 187 3.29 -26.93 9.33
C ARG A 187 4.45 -26.34 10.11
N THR A 188 5.01 -27.11 11.01
CA THR A 188 6.31 -26.79 11.61
C THR A 188 7.39 -27.09 10.59
N LEU A 189 8.15 -26.08 10.17
CA LEU A 189 9.28 -26.24 9.26
C LEU A 189 10.51 -26.68 10.00
N LEU A 190 10.76 -26.10 11.17
CA LEU A 190 11.91 -26.39 11.98
C LEU A 190 11.57 -26.25 13.47
N SER A 191 12.00 -27.20 14.25
CA SER A 191 11.92 -27.23 15.70
C SER A 191 13.23 -27.79 16.26
N LEU A 192 13.73 -27.18 17.31
CA LEU A 192 14.92 -27.66 18.00
C LEU A 192 14.52 -28.40 19.29
N PRO A 193 15.36 -29.34 19.77
CA PRO A 193 15.09 -30.03 21.02
C PRO A 193 15.04 -29.07 22.21
N GLY A 194 14.14 -29.34 23.12
CA GLY A 194 13.96 -28.57 24.34
C GLY A 194 12.51 -28.16 24.54
N THR A 195 12.13 -27.86 25.76
CA THR A 195 10.77 -27.43 26.09
C THR A 195 10.81 -26.37 27.20
N GLY A 196 9.73 -25.61 27.30
CA GLY A 196 9.57 -24.60 28.29
C GLY A 196 10.33 -23.30 28.02
N ALA A 197 10.37 -22.43 29.04
CA ALA A 197 10.95 -21.08 28.92
C ALA A 197 12.48 -21.06 28.68
N LEU A 198 13.17 -22.19 28.85
CA LEU A 198 14.60 -22.35 28.57
C LEU A 198 14.84 -23.25 27.36
N GLY A 199 13.83 -23.50 26.56
CA GLY A 199 13.93 -24.27 25.33
C GLY A 199 14.80 -23.59 24.26
N ALA A 200 15.19 -24.36 23.26
CA ALA A 200 15.91 -23.82 22.12
C ALA A 200 15.00 -22.94 21.26
N SER A 201 15.54 -21.83 20.77
CA SER A 201 14.78 -20.83 20.01
C SER A 201 15.23 -20.75 18.57
N LEU A 202 14.27 -20.75 17.65
CA LEU A 202 14.42 -20.37 16.25
C LEU A 202 13.67 -19.07 16.05
N ILE A 203 14.38 -17.99 15.76
CA ILE A 203 13.81 -16.63 15.68
C ILE A 203 14.21 -15.92 14.40
N ASP A 204 13.42 -14.90 14.04
CA ASP A 204 13.68 -13.98 12.94
C ASP A 204 13.74 -14.67 11.57
N SER A 205 12.78 -15.56 11.33
CA SER A 205 12.64 -16.25 10.05
C SER A 205 12.27 -15.30 8.91
N VAL A 206 12.96 -15.40 7.79
CA VAL A 206 12.67 -14.67 6.56
C VAL A 206 12.46 -15.67 5.42
N LEU A 207 11.39 -15.44 4.65
CA LEU A 207 11.15 -16.15 3.39
C LEU A 207 11.75 -15.32 2.25
N VAL A 208 12.56 -15.96 1.41
CA VAL A 208 13.25 -15.37 0.26
C VAL A 208 13.07 -16.24 -0.99
#